data_320a358bf6b8236133f7e304226a7e43
#
_entry.id   320a358bf6b8236133f7e304226a7e43
#
_cell.length_a   1.000
_cell.length_b   1.000
_cell.length_c   1.000
_cell.angle_alpha   90.00
_cell.angle_beta   90.00
_cell.angle_gamma   90.00
#
_symmetry.space_group_name_H-M   'P 1'
#
loop_
_entity.id
_entity.type
_entity.pdbx_description
1 polymer ?
#
loop_
_entity_poly.entity_id
_entity_poly.type
_entity_poly.pdbx_seq_one_letter_code
_entity_poly.pdbx_strand_id
1 'polypeptide(L)'
;LHSGRREGAASHGLPAIQDPAFAEICHGEWEGLTVEEVEERFPDQVRLRRKAPEKLTMPGGESLAAVRERALGALARLRAAHQGESLVIVAHDAPLKMILLDALGLGPEAFWRLRISSSGLSEIEEHGAERRIIRINDTAHVGKTPLPPHRAL
;
A
#
# COMPACT_ATOMS: atom_id res chain seq x y z
N LEU A 1 -0.18 -12.97 -10.81
CA LEU A 1 0.08 -12.30 -9.52
C LEU A 1 -0.99 -12.59 -8.43
N HIS A 2 -1.97 -13.49 -8.68
CA HIS A 2 -3.08 -13.75 -7.75
C HIS A 2 -2.92 -15.05 -6.92
N SER A 3 -1.95 -15.91 -7.21
CA SER A 3 -1.82 -17.24 -6.57
C SER A 3 -1.37 -17.16 -5.11
N GLY A 4 -0.35 -16.38 -4.80
CA GLY A 4 0.24 -16.34 -3.46
C GLY A 4 -0.69 -15.89 -2.31
N ARG A 5 -1.75 -15.12 -2.62
CA ARG A 5 -2.73 -14.68 -1.62
C ARG A 5 -3.65 -15.81 -1.15
N ARG A 6 -3.98 -16.74 -2.06
CA ARG A 6 -4.84 -17.90 -1.74
C ARG A 6 -4.09 -18.96 -0.97
N GLU A 7 -2.80 -19.14 -1.26
CA GLU A 7 -1.96 -20.14 -0.61
C GLU A 7 -1.68 -19.81 0.86
N GLY A 8 -1.41 -18.53 1.19
CA GLY A 8 -1.22 -18.09 2.57
C GLY A 8 -2.48 -18.30 3.43
N ALA A 9 -3.66 -17.95 2.94
CA ALA A 9 -4.90 -18.14 3.67
C ALA A 9 -5.27 -19.63 3.81
N ALA A 10 -5.00 -20.45 2.81
CA ALA A 10 -5.29 -21.88 2.80
C ALA A 10 -4.52 -22.65 3.89
N SER A 11 -3.25 -22.26 4.17
CA SER A 11 -2.44 -22.90 5.22
C SER A 11 -3.01 -22.66 6.64
N HIS A 12 -3.82 -21.62 6.81
CA HIS A 12 -4.51 -21.30 8.07
C HIS A 12 -5.98 -21.73 8.10
N GLY A 13 -6.48 -22.40 7.05
CA GLY A 13 -7.88 -22.79 6.95
C GLY A 13 -8.85 -21.61 6.82
N LEU A 14 -8.36 -20.42 6.44
CA LEU A 14 -9.16 -19.21 6.33
C LEU A 14 -9.53 -18.92 4.87
N PRO A 15 -10.76 -18.41 4.60
CA PRO A 15 -11.11 -17.96 3.27
C PRO A 15 -10.41 -16.63 2.95
N ALA A 16 -9.78 -16.55 1.76
CA ALA A 16 -9.29 -15.27 1.25
C ALA A 16 -10.43 -14.50 0.58
N ILE A 17 -10.83 -13.39 1.17
CA ILE A 17 -11.86 -12.50 0.63
C ILE A 17 -11.17 -11.41 -0.20
N GLN A 18 -11.62 -11.23 -1.45
CA GLN A 18 -11.09 -10.19 -2.32
C GLN A 18 -11.89 -8.89 -2.13
N ASP A 19 -11.18 -7.79 -1.86
CA ASP A 19 -11.78 -6.45 -1.85
C ASP A 19 -10.96 -5.55 -2.81
N PRO A 20 -11.57 -5.03 -3.90
CA PRO A 20 -10.91 -4.17 -4.87
C PRO A 20 -10.39 -2.85 -4.25
N ALA A 21 -10.92 -2.45 -3.10
CA ALA A 21 -10.43 -1.27 -2.40
C ALA A 21 -8.97 -1.39 -1.93
N PHE A 22 -8.40 -2.59 -1.88
CA PHE A 22 -6.98 -2.83 -1.58
C PHE A 22 -6.13 -3.13 -2.82
N ALA A 23 -6.66 -2.90 -4.04
CA ALA A 23 -5.88 -3.01 -5.26
C ALA A 23 -4.75 -1.97 -5.30
N GLU A 24 -3.69 -2.24 -6.08
CA GLU A 24 -2.62 -1.25 -6.30
C GLU A 24 -3.17 0.01 -6.94
N ILE A 25 -2.46 1.12 -6.80
CA ILE A 25 -2.79 2.37 -7.48
C ILE A 25 -2.80 2.14 -8.99
N CYS A 26 -3.85 2.63 -9.65
CA CYS A 26 -3.90 2.65 -11.09
C CYS A 26 -2.95 3.74 -11.62
N HIS A 27 -1.91 3.32 -12.34
CA HIS A 27 -0.93 4.23 -12.93
C HIS A 27 -1.40 4.81 -14.28
N GLY A 28 -2.56 4.36 -14.80
CA GLY A 28 -3.15 4.87 -16.03
C GLY A 28 -2.22 4.75 -17.23
N GLU A 29 -1.91 5.86 -17.89
CA GLU A 29 -1.06 5.88 -19.09
C GLU A 29 0.40 5.45 -18.85
N TRP A 30 0.82 5.30 -17.59
CA TRP A 30 2.16 4.80 -17.28
C TRP A 30 2.22 3.27 -17.25
N GLU A 31 1.07 2.59 -17.25
CA GLU A 31 1.05 1.13 -17.21
C GLU A 31 1.63 0.51 -18.48
N GLY A 32 2.50 -0.47 -18.30
CA GLY A 32 3.18 -1.14 -19.41
C GLY A 32 4.41 -0.41 -19.96
N LEU A 33 4.71 0.81 -19.48
CA LEU A 33 5.90 1.56 -19.85
C LEU A 33 7.07 1.25 -18.91
N THR A 34 8.28 1.35 -19.43
CA THR A 34 9.50 1.36 -18.59
C THR A 34 9.64 2.69 -17.84
N VAL A 35 10.49 2.71 -16.82
CA VAL A 35 10.80 3.95 -16.07
C VAL A 35 11.32 5.04 -17.02
N GLU A 36 12.19 4.67 -17.93
CA GLU A 36 12.82 5.56 -18.91
C GLU A 36 11.76 6.14 -19.87
N GLU A 37 10.82 5.32 -20.35
CA GLU A 37 9.73 5.77 -21.22
C GLU A 37 8.77 6.72 -20.49
N VAL A 38 8.49 6.46 -19.21
CA VAL A 38 7.67 7.37 -18.38
C VAL A 38 8.40 8.70 -18.16
N GLU A 39 9.71 8.68 -17.85
CA GLU A 39 10.51 9.89 -17.69
C GLU A 39 10.58 10.73 -18.97
N GLU A 40 10.64 10.09 -20.13
CA GLU A 40 10.65 10.77 -21.43
C GLU A 40 9.30 11.38 -21.79
N ARG A 41 8.21 10.62 -21.60
CA ARG A 41 6.85 11.06 -22.00
C ARG A 41 6.18 12.00 -21.03
N PHE A 42 6.47 11.84 -19.71
CA PHE A 42 5.79 12.53 -18.62
C PHE A 42 6.76 13.22 -17.64
N PRO A 43 7.78 13.98 -18.10
CA PRO A 43 8.85 14.49 -17.24
C PRO A 43 8.35 15.37 -16.08
N ASP A 44 7.30 16.17 -16.30
CA ASP A 44 6.74 17.05 -15.28
C ASP A 44 5.98 16.27 -14.21
N GLN A 45 5.20 15.29 -14.62
CA GLN A 45 4.46 14.42 -13.72
C GLN A 45 5.40 13.55 -12.87
N VAL A 46 6.48 13.02 -13.46
CA VAL A 46 7.52 12.30 -12.72
C VAL A 46 8.19 13.21 -11.70
N ARG A 47 8.50 14.46 -12.06
CA ARG A 47 9.05 15.44 -11.13
C ARG A 47 8.08 15.73 -9.98
N LEU A 48 6.81 15.90 -10.29
CA LEU A 48 5.75 16.13 -9.30
C LEU A 48 5.60 14.90 -8.39
N ARG A 49 5.56 13.69 -8.96
CA ARG A 49 5.49 12.41 -8.21
C ARG A 49 6.61 12.28 -7.17
N ARG A 50 7.81 12.70 -7.52
CA ARG A 50 8.98 12.64 -6.62
C ARG A 50 8.96 13.71 -5.53
N LYS A 51 8.50 14.93 -5.86
CA LYS A 51 8.57 16.08 -4.95
C LYS A 51 7.33 16.27 -4.08
N ALA A 52 6.17 16.03 -4.63
CA ALA A 52 4.86 16.27 -4.01
C ALA A 52 3.85 15.22 -4.52
N PRO A 53 4.03 13.93 -4.15
CA PRO A 53 3.24 12.83 -4.68
C PRO A 53 1.74 12.99 -4.41
N GLU A 54 1.37 13.68 -3.35
CA GLU A 54 -0.02 13.98 -2.99
C GLU A 54 -0.74 14.90 -3.98
N LYS A 55 0.02 15.65 -4.80
CA LYS A 55 -0.53 16.59 -5.79
C LYS A 55 -0.73 15.98 -7.16
N LEU A 56 -0.19 14.79 -7.38
CA LEU A 56 -0.31 14.12 -8.67
C LEU A 56 -1.55 13.25 -8.73
N THR A 57 -2.34 13.43 -9.80
CA THR A 57 -3.23 12.40 -10.32
C THR A 57 -2.57 11.80 -11.55
N MET A 58 -2.41 10.49 -11.59
CA MET A 58 -1.84 9.81 -12.76
C MET A 58 -2.71 10.08 -13.98
N PRO A 59 -2.13 10.36 -15.15
CA PRO A 59 -2.90 10.51 -16.38
C PRO A 59 -3.74 9.25 -16.66
N GLY A 60 -5.05 9.38 -16.71
CA GLY A 60 -5.95 8.23 -16.86
C GLY A 60 -5.99 7.24 -15.67
N GLY A 61 -5.38 7.60 -14.54
CA GLY A 61 -5.26 6.75 -13.36
C GLY A 61 -5.73 7.41 -12.07
N GLU A 62 -5.16 6.99 -10.93
CA GLU A 62 -5.55 7.44 -9.60
C GLU A 62 -4.57 8.47 -9.01
N SER A 63 -5.07 9.24 -8.03
CA SER A 63 -4.25 9.99 -7.09
C SER A 63 -4.01 9.19 -5.80
N LEU A 64 -3.00 9.56 -5.01
CA LEU A 64 -2.82 9.00 -3.66
C LEU A 64 -3.99 9.30 -2.74
N ALA A 65 -4.69 10.42 -2.93
CA ALA A 65 -5.89 10.76 -2.18
C ALA A 65 -7.02 9.75 -2.45
N ALA A 66 -7.24 9.38 -3.71
CA ALA A 66 -8.24 8.38 -4.08
C ALA A 66 -7.90 6.99 -3.50
N VAL A 67 -6.62 6.58 -3.59
CA VAL A 67 -6.16 5.32 -2.96
C VAL A 67 -6.39 5.35 -1.45
N ARG A 68 -6.06 6.46 -0.79
CA ARG A 68 -6.27 6.62 0.65
C ARG A 68 -7.74 6.49 1.01
N GLU A 69 -8.61 7.19 0.32
CA GLU A 69 -10.06 7.17 0.56
C GLU A 69 -10.63 5.74 0.46
N ARG A 70 -10.35 5.01 -0.63
CA ARG A 70 -10.87 3.65 -0.81
C ARG A 70 -10.28 2.65 0.19
N ALA A 71 -8.97 2.73 0.48
CA ALA A 71 -8.31 1.81 1.39
C ALA A 71 -8.75 2.01 2.84
N LEU A 72 -8.83 3.27 3.31
CA LEU A 72 -9.31 3.57 4.66
C LEU A 72 -10.81 3.34 4.83
N GLY A 73 -11.61 3.60 3.79
CA GLY A 73 -13.02 3.27 3.79
C GLY A 73 -13.26 1.75 3.93
N ALA A 74 -12.49 0.94 3.20
CA ALA A 74 -12.54 -0.51 3.33
C ALA A 74 -12.09 -0.97 4.73
N LEU A 75 -10.98 -0.42 5.24
CA LEU A 75 -10.48 -0.73 6.57
C LEU A 75 -11.52 -0.40 7.66
N ALA A 76 -12.22 0.74 7.55
CA ALA A 76 -13.26 1.12 8.49
C ALA A 76 -14.44 0.12 8.49
N ARG A 77 -14.84 -0.35 7.30
CA ARG A 77 -15.89 -1.40 7.19
C ARG A 77 -15.44 -2.71 7.83
N LEU A 78 -14.20 -3.14 7.58
CA LEU A 78 -13.65 -4.36 8.17
C LEU A 78 -13.57 -4.26 9.70
N ARG A 79 -13.11 -3.14 10.25
CA ARG A 79 -13.07 -2.89 11.69
C ARG A 79 -14.47 -2.97 12.35
N ALA A 80 -15.47 -2.40 11.69
CA ALA A 80 -16.84 -2.43 12.18
C ALA A 80 -17.43 -3.86 12.20
N ALA A 81 -17.08 -4.68 11.21
CA ALA A 81 -17.57 -6.05 11.06
C ALA A 81 -16.83 -7.05 11.96
N HIS A 82 -15.58 -6.77 12.36
CA HIS A 82 -14.68 -7.70 13.03
C HIS A 82 -14.11 -7.12 14.34
N GLN A 83 -15.00 -6.61 15.21
CA GLN A 83 -14.59 -6.02 16.49
C GLN A 83 -13.96 -7.06 17.42
N GLY A 84 -12.76 -6.76 17.92
CA GLY A 84 -12.02 -7.66 18.82
C GLY A 84 -11.36 -8.85 18.13
N GLU A 85 -11.37 -8.90 16.81
CA GLU A 85 -10.73 -9.95 16.01
C GLU A 85 -9.41 -9.46 15.42
N SER A 86 -8.57 -10.42 15.03
CA SER A 86 -7.36 -10.13 14.24
C SER A 86 -7.67 -10.20 12.75
N LEU A 87 -7.26 -9.18 12.01
CA LEU A 87 -7.42 -9.09 10.56
C LEU A 87 -6.07 -9.17 9.87
N VAL A 88 -5.99 -9.92 8.79
CA VAL A 88 -4.82 -9.94 7.90
C VAL A 88 -5.19 -9.32 6.56
N ILE A 89 -4.54 -8.24 6.19
CA ILE A 89 -4.73 -7.56 4.91
C ILE A 89 -3.49 -7.80 4.05
N VAL A 90 -3.67 -8.47 2.92
CA VAL A 90 -2.63 -8.67 1.92
C VAL A 90 -2.93 -7.77 0.73
N ALA A 91 -2.08 -6.78 0.52
CA ALA A 91 -2.30 -5.75 -0.49
C ALA A 91 -0.99 -5.35 -1.19
N HIS A 92 -0.94 -4.17 -1.76
CA HIS A 92 0.15 -3.62 -2.54
C HIS A 92 0.77 -2.40 -1.85
N ASP A 93 1.81 -1.82 -2.47
CA ASP A 93 2.60 -0.74 -1.87
C ASP A 93 1.73 0.47 -1.50
N ALA A 94 0.98 1.03 -2.45
CA ALA A 94 0.27 2.27 -2.21
C ALA A 94 -0.87 2.13 -1.16
N PRO A 95 -1.78 1.16 -1.23
CA PRO A 95 -2.83 1.04 -0.21
C PRO A 95 -2.26 0.70 1.18
N LEU A 96 -1.22 -0.13 1.30
CA LEU A 96 -0.60 -0.42 2.59
C LEU A 96 0.08 0.82 3.18
N LYS A 97 0.79 1.61 2.37
CA LYS A 97 1.36 2.88 2.81
C LYS A 97 0.29 3.84 3.31
N MET A 98 -0.84 3.96 2.61
CA MET A 98 -1.93 4.84 3.05
C MET A 98 -2.48 4.44 4.42
N ILE A 99 -2.62 3.14 4.68
CA ILE A 99 -3.06 2.61 5.98
C ILE A 99 -2.04 2.91 7.08
N LEU A 100 -0.76 2.65 6.82
CA LEU A 100 0.30 2.88 7.79
C LEU A 100 0.54 4.36 8.08
N LEU A 101 0.50 5.20 7.05
CA LEU A 101 0.61 6.65 7.21
C LEU A 101 -0.57 7.21 8.03
N ASP A 102 -1.79 6.73 7.79
CA ASP A 102 -2.95 7.12 8.57
C ASP A 102 -2.81 6.70 10.05
N ALA A 103 -2.29 5.50 10.30
CA ALA A 103 -2.01 5.04 11.67
C ALA A 103 -0.95 5.88 12.38
N LEU A 104 -0.02 6.48 11.62
CA LEU A 104 1.00 7.42 12.12
C LEU A 104 0.49 8.86 12.24
N GLY A 105 -0.75 9.15 11.86
CA GLY A 105 -1.29 10.51 11.80
C GLY A 105 -0.71 11.36 10.67
N LEU A 106 -0.18 10.71 9.61
CA LEU A 106 0.43 11.36 8.46
C LEU A 106 -0.47 11.28 7.23
N GLY A 107 -0.31 12.24 6.34
CA GLY A 107 -1.00 12.27 5.06
C GLY A 107 -0.18 11.70 3.88
N PRO A 108 -0.77 11.73 2.66
CA PRO A 108 -0.13 11.22 1.45
C PRO A 108 1.18 11.93 1.08
N GLU A 109 1.43 13.14 1.58
CA GLU A 109 2.68 13.88 1.40
C GLU A 109 3.90 13.15 2.01
N ALA A 110 3.65 12.24 2.94
CA ALA A 110 4.68 11.40 3.56
C ALA A 110 4.94 10.09 2.81
N PHE A 111 4.35 9.88 1.63
CA PHE A 111 4.40 8.62 0.87
C PHE A 111 5.80 8.06 0.70
N TRP A 112 6.78 8.91 0.39
CA TRP A 112 8.16 8.49 0.16
C TRP A 112 8.99 8.34 1.46
N ARG A 113 8.45 8.72 2.61
CA ARG A 113 9.10 8.50 3.91
C ARG A 113 8.97 7.06 4.41
N LEU A 114 8.05 6.30 3.81
CA LEU A 114 7.79 4.92 4.16
C LEU A 114 8.20 4.02 3.00
N ARG A 115 9.00 3.00 3.29
CA ARG A 115 9.37 1.96 2.35
C ARG A 115 8.75 0.64 2.79
N ILE A 116 8.08 -0.05 1.87
CA ILE A 116 7.51 -1.38 2.09
C ILE A 116 8.16 -2.33 1.09
N SER A 117 8.56 -3.49 1.58
CA SER A 117 9.18 -4.56 0.80
C SER A 117 8.14 -5.59 0.42
N SER A 118 8.36 -6.30 -0.68
CA SER A 118 7.59 -7.51 -0.96
C SER A 118 7.68 -8.48 0.21
N SER A 119 6.57 -9.03 0.62
CA SER A 119 6.43 -9.91 1.80
C SER A 119 6.77 -9.26 3.14
N GLY A 120 6.91 -7.94 3.20
CA GLY A 120 7.09 -7.22 4.46
C GLY A 120 5.83 -7.29 5.33
N LEU A 121 6.00 -7.60 6.62
CA LEU A 121 4.94 -7.65 7.62
C LEU A 121 4.89 -6.35 8.41
N SER A 122 3.71 -5.75 8.50
CA SER A 122 3.44 -4.62 9.40
C SER A 122 2.28 -4.98 10.32
N GLU A 123 2.33 -4.51 11.56
CA GLU A 123 1.34 -4.83 12.58
C GLU A 123 0.90 -3.57 13.31
N ILE A 124 -0.41 -3.39 13.41
CA ILE A 124 -1.06 -2.28 14.11
C ILE A 124 -2.00 -2.89 15.14
N GLU A 125 -1.83 -2.49 16.40
CA GLU A 125 -2.80 -2.76 17.46
C GLU A 125 -3.76 -1.58 17.60
N GLU A 126 -5.02 -1.89 17.85
CA GLU A 126 -6.08 -0.90 18.06
C GLU A 126 -6.83 -1.17 19.37
N HIS A 127 -6.89 -0.16 20.23
CA HIS A 127 -7.64 -0.17 21.47
C HIS A 127 -8.55 1.06 21.53
N GLY A 128 -9.80 0.89 21.11
CA GLY A 128 -10.73 2.01 20.96
C GLY A 128 -10.23 3.01 19.90
N ALA A 129 -9.93 4.25 20.31
CA ALA A 129 -9.40 5.28 19.44
C ALA A 129 -7.86 5.26 19.33
N GLU A 130 -7.18 4.54 20.23
CA GLU A 130 -5.72 4.45 20.22
C GLU A 130 -5.24 3.44 19.19
N ARG A 131 -4.23 3.83 18.41
CA ARG A 131 -3.53 2.96 17.47
C ARG A 131 -2.05 2.93 17.81
N ARG A 132 -1.47 1.73 17.86
CA ARG A 132 -0.05 1.49 18.12
C ARG A 132 0.53 0.68 17.00
N ILE A 133 1.63 1.15 16.45
CA ILE A 133 2.37 0.37 15.45
C ILE A 133 3.36 -0.51 16.21
N ILE A 134 3.23 -1.81 16.08
CA ILE A 134 4.09 -2.79 16.74
C ILE A 134 5.32 -3.07 15.87
N ARG A 135 5.10 -3.16 14.54
CA ARG A 135 6.19 -3.31 13.58
C ARG A 135 5.81 -2.72 12.24
N ILE A 136 6.81 -2.29 11.48
CA ILE A 136 6.67 -1.83 10.09
C ILE A 136 7.69 -2.56 9.24
N ASN A 137 7.23 -3.15 8.13
CA ASN A 137 8.07 -3.76 7.11
C ASN A 137 9.08 -4.77 7.66
N ASP A 138 8.67 -5.61 8.59
CA ASP A 138 9.50 -6.72 9.08
C ASP A 138 9.65 -7.78 7.98
N THR A 139 10.88 -8.02 7.58
CA THR A 139 11.26 -8.99 6.55
C THR A 139 12.15 -10.12 7.08
N ALA A 140 12.26 -10.27 8.40
CA ALA A 140 13.14 -11.25 9.03
C ALA A 140 12.86 -12.69 8.59
N HIS A 141 11.59 -12.99 8.29
CA HIS A 141 11.15 -14.32 7.83
C HIS A 141 11.56 -14.66 6.37
N VAL A 142 11.91 -13.66 5.55
CA VAL A 142 12.36 -13.88 4.16
C VAL A 142 13.89 -13.78 4.00
N GLY A 143 14.61 -13.62 5.12
CA GLY A 143 16.06 -13.55 5.12
C GLY A 143 16.60 -12.20 4.59
N LYS A 144 17.94 -12.12 4.44
CA LYS A 144 18.62 -10.92 3.94
C LYS A 144 18.51 -10.80 2.42
N THR A 145 17.31 -10.54 1.89
CA THR A 145 17.18 -10.13 0.49
C THR A 145 17.57 -8.66 0.40
N PRO A 146 18.60 -8.30 -0.38
CA PRO A 146 18.93 -6.89 -0.60
C PRO A 146 17.71 -6.20 -1.20
N LEU A 147 17.22 -5.15 -0.55
CA LEU A 147 16.16 -4.35 -1.12
C LEU A 147 16.72 -3.68 -2.38
N PRO A 148 16.11 -3.89 -3.57
CA PRO A 148 16.54 -3.17 -4.76
C PRO A 148 16.48 -1.67 -4.50
N PRO A 149 17.34 -0.86 -5.15
CA PRO A 149 17.25 0.59 -5.03
C PRO A 149 15.83 1.03 -5.38
N HIS A 150 15.25 1.84 -4.53
CA HIS A 150 13.90 2.36 -4.74
C HIS A 150 13.94 3.35 -5.91
N ARG A 151 13.51 2.93 -7.10
CA ARG A 151 13.22 3.85 -8.19
C ARG A 151 11.80 4.36 -7.98
N ALA A 152 11.69 5.60 -7.51
CA ALA A 152 10.41 6.26 -7.30
C ALA A 152 9.76 6.61 -8.65
N LEU A 153 8.81 5.82 -9.08
CA LEU A 153 7.82 6.18 -10.08
C LEU A 153 6.44 6.17 -9.45
#